data_ba571e3bb5b8dfa6a374ca4a57fe5052
#
_entry.id   ba571e3bb5b8dfa6a374ca4a57fe5052
#
_cell.length_a   1.000
_cell.length_b   1.000
_cell.length_c   1.000
_cell.angle_alpha   90.00
_cell.angle_beta   90.00
_cell.angle_gamma   90.00
#
_symmetry.space_group_name_H-M   'P 1'
#
loop_
_entity.id
_entity.type
_entity.pdbx_description
1 polymer ?
#
loop_
_entity_poly.entity_id
_entity_poly.type
_entity_poly.pdbx_seq_one_letter_code
_entity_poly.pdbx_strand_id
1 'polypeptide(L)'
;MKRFLPLLLACFAATTVAFGENGRNIVGGDTSRTIDKANVLPLSLDDAFQFRKQIVMLNDPQLNKTSFDPMINFERARVNYGALNGYERRARYGHYFKFFWRSSRKADLTVRFEYRQQNLGAFVQAKEYVVKDAKGSFMSEFDVIGDQYNEDGKVCGWRVLLIENGKVVGLNQSFLWN
;
A
#
# COMPACT_ATOMS: atom_id res chain seq x y z
N MET A 1 30.52 -6.31 49.10
CA MET A 1 30.38 -6.86 47.74
C MET A 1 28.94 -6.61 47.26
N LYS A 2 28.73 -5.55 46.42
CA LYS A 2 27.40 -5.18 45.91
C LYS A 2 27.29 -5.78 44.50
N ARG A 3 26.35 -6.71 44.30
CA ARG A 3 26.06 -7.32 43.00
C ARG A 3 25.11 -6.41 42.22
N PHE A 4 25.56 -5.83 41.12
CA PHE A 4 24.74 -5.15 40.14
C PHE A 4 24.06 -6.17 39.23
N LEU A 5 22.73 -6.14 39.18
CA LEU A 5 21.91 -6.92 38.30
C LEU A 5 21.60 -6.03 37.05
N PRO A 6 21.91 -6.44 35.81
CA PRO A 6 21.54 -5.65 34.66
C PRO A 6 20.05 -5.83 34.35
N LEU A 7 19.33 -4.71 34.33
CA LEU A 7 17.95 -4.61 33.92
C LEU A 7 17.88 -4.74 32.37
N LEU A 8 17.41 -5.88 31.90
CA LEU A 8 17.17 -6.13 30.45
C LEU A 8 15.89 -5.41 30.06
N LEU A 9 16.03 -4.27 29.38
CA LEU A 9 14.93 -3.50 28.83
C LEU A 9 14.49 -4.19 27.52
N ALA A 10 13.45 -5.02 27.58
CA ALA A 10 12.81 -5.60 26.40
C ALA A 10 11.95 -4.51 25.72
N CYS A 11 12.44 -3.96 24.61
CA CYS A 11 11.64 -3.13 23.73
C CYS A 11 10.58 -4.00 23.03
N PHE A 12 9.36 -4.00 23.56
CA PHE A 12 8.18 -4.48 22.85
C PHE A 12 7.81 -3.44 21.81
N ALA A 13 8.10 -3.70 20.53
CA ALA A 13 7.53 -2.96 19.43
C ALA A 13 6.03 -3.30 19.34
N ALA A 14 5.20 -2.45 19.94
CA ALA A 14 3.75 -2.54 19.80
C ALA A 14 3.38 -2.07 18.38
N THR A 15 3.02 -3.00 17.50
CA THR A 15 2.34 -2.68 16.25
C THR A 15 0.94 -2.17 16.59
N THR A 16 0.76 -0.85 16.52
CA THR A 16 -0.56 -0.24 16.71
C THR A 16 -1.41 -0.50 15.47
N VAL A 17 -2.39 -1.37 15.60
CA VAL A 17 -3.48 -1.51 14.63
C VAL A 17 -4.43 -0.34 14.85
N ALA A 18 -4.44 0.63 13.95
CA ALA A 18 -5.41 1.72 13.98
C ALA A 18 -6.78 1.19 13.51
N PHE A 19 -7.77 1.19 14.39
CA PHE A 19 -9.17 0.92 14.03
C PHE A 19 -9.75 2.16 13.36
N GLY A 20 -10.04 2.07 12.05
CA GLY A 20 -10.78 3.11 11.34
C GLY A 20 -12.27 3.09 11.72
N GLU A 21 -12.93 4.26 11.67
CA GLU A 21 -14.32 4.52 12.09
C GLU A 21 -15.41 3.59 11.48
N ASN A 22 -15.07 2.72 10.53
CA ASN A 22 -15.99 1.79 9.87
C ASN A 22 -15.66 0.31 10.13
N GLY A 23 -14.97 -0.05 11.21
CA GLY A 23 -14.67 -1.44 11.54
C GLY A 23 -13.77 -2.16 10.53
N ARG A 24 -13.02 -1.43 9.70
CA ARG A 24 -12.03 -1.97 8.76
C ARG A 24 -10.63 -1.79 9.32
N ASN A 25 -9.85 -2.84 9.29
CA ASN A 25 -8.44 -2.77 9.65
C ASN A 25 -7.69 -2.07 8.50
N ILE A 26 -7.05 -0.93 8.79
CA ILE A 26 -6.20 -0.20 7.85
C ILE A 26 -4.78 -0.74 8.02
N VAL A 27 -4.17 -1.18 6.92
CA VAL A 27 -2.82 -1.75 6.90
C VAL A 27 -2.06 -1.24 5.68
N GLY A 28 -0.78 -0.92 5.84
CA GLY A 28 0.08 -0.36 4.80
C GLY A 28 0.60 1.04 5.14
N GLY A 29 0.84 1.86 4.14
CA GLY A 29 1.49 3.16 4.29
C GLY A 29 2.95 3.03 4.70
N ASP A 30 3.38 3.75 5.73
CA ASP A 30 4.78 3.78 6.20
C ASP A 30 5.35 2.43 6.66
N THR A 31 4.50 1.42 6.85
CA THR A 31 4.93 0.06 7.23
C THR A 31 5.29 -0.83 6.04
N SER A 32 5.07 -0.36 4.81
CA SER A 32 5.39 -1.12 3.61
C SER A 32 6.90 -1.16 3.36
N ARG A 33 7.41 -2.35 3.01
CA ARG A 33 8.82 -2.57 2.66
C ARG A 33 8.96 -2.63 1.14
N THR A 34 9.93 -1.88 0.59
CA THR A 34 10.32 -2.01 -0.82
C THR A 34 11.11 -3.31 -1.03
N ILE A 35 10.86 -4.00 -2.15
CA ILE A 35 11.54 -5.22 -2.54
C ILE A 35 12.29 -4.98 -3.84
N ASP A 36 13.60 -5.27 -3.85
CA ASP A 36 14.46 -5.07 -5.03
C ASP A 36 14.18 -6.06 -6.17
N LYS A 37 13.65 -7.24 -5.83
CA LYS A 37 13.27 -8.26 -6.82
C LYS A 37 11.96 -8.91 -6.43
N ALA A 38 10.93 -8.69 -7.24
CA ALA A 38 9.67 -9.41 -7.12
C ALA A 38 9.80 -10.80 -7.75
N ASN A 39 9.87 -11.85 -6.93
CA ASN A 39 9.88 -13.23 -7.41
C ASN A 39 8.51 -13.58 -8.01
N VAL A 40 8.53 -14.33 -9.12
CA VAL A 40 7.32 -14.94 -9.67
C VAL A 40 6.86 -16.04 -8.72
N LEU A 41 5.62 -15.89 -8.23
CA LEU A 41 5.02 -16.84 -7.31
C LEU A 41 3.95 -17.69 -8.01
N PRO A 42 3.79 -18.97 -7.61
CA PRO A 42 2.72 -19.81 -8.15
C PRO A 42 1.35 -19.25 -7.82
N LEU A 43 0.46 -19.26 -8.80
CA LEU A 43 -0.93 -18.84 -8.66
C LEU A 43 -1.77 -20.00 -8.10
N SER A 44 -2.47 -19.74 -6.99
CA SER A 44 -3.37 -20.71 -6.34
C SER A 44 -4.54 -19.93 -5.71
N LEU A 45 -5.39 -19.36 -6.59
CA LEU A 45 -6.51 -18.53 -6.15
C LEU A 45 -7.43 -19.28 -5.19
N ASP A 46 -7.83 -18.61 -4.11
CA ASP A 46 -8.73 -19.12 -3.07
C ASP A 46 -9.87 -18.12 -2.85
N ASP A 47 -11.10 -18.57 -3.02
CA ASP A 47 -12.31 -17.74 -2.84
C ASP A 47 -12.47 -17.18 -1.42
N ALA A 48 -11.71 -17.70 -0.47
CA ALA A 48 -11.64 -17.15 0.87
C ALA A 48 -11.06 -15.72 0.90
N PHE A 49 -10.29 -15.33 -0.13
CA PHE A 49 -9.59 -14.05 -0.23
C PHE A 49 -10.05 -13.28 -1.46
N GLN A 50 -10.80 -12.20 -1.24
CA GLN A 50 -11.42 -11.46 -2.33
C GLN A 50 -11.11 -9.98 -2.26
N PHE A 51 -10.66 -9.39 -3.37
CA PHE A 51 -10.67 -7.94 -3.56
C PHE A 51 -12.10 -7.47 -3.88
N ARG A 52 -12.54 -6.39 -3.21
CA ARG A 52 -13.90 -5.85 -3.32
C ARG A 52 -13.96 -4.53 -4.08
N LYS A 53 -13.03 -3.64 -3.81
CA LYS A 53 -12.98 -2.29 -4.35
C LYS A 53 -11.54 -1.81 -4.40
N GLN A 54 -11.24 -0.93 -5.33
CA GLN A 54 -10.00 -0.19 -5.41
C GLN A 54 -10.29 1.29 -5.62
N ILE A 55 -9.44 2.13 -5.07
CA ILE A 55 -9.41 3.56 -5.34
C ILE A 55 -7.99 3.89 -5.76
N VAL A 56 -7.84 4.50 -6.93
CA VAL A 56 -6.57 4.99 -7.44
C VAL A 56 -6.71 6.49 -7.63
N MET A 57 -5.86 7.24 -6.97
CA MET A 57 -5.87 8.70 -7.04
C MET A 57 -4.49 9.20 -7.50
N LEU A 58 -4.49 10.12 -8.46
CA LEU A 58 -3.31 10.87 -8.85
C LEU A 58 -3.39 12.27 -8.25
N ASN A 59 -2.40 12.66 -7.46
CA ASN A 59 -2.19 14.00 -6.95
C ASN A 59 -1.03 14.66 -7.71
N ASP A 60 -1.35 15.32 -8.83
CA ASP A 60 -0.39 16.04 -9.67
C ASP A 60 -1.02 17.39 -10.09
N PRO A 61 -0.46 18.53 -9.68
CA PRO A 61 -1.06 19.84 -9.96
C PRO A 61 -1.11 20.19 -11.45
N GLN A 62 -0.19 19.63 -12.27
CA GLN A 62 -0.18 19.87 -13.71
C GLN A 62 -1.31 19.14 -14.43
N LEU A 63 -1.82 18.07 -13.83
CA LEU A 63 -2.85 17.20 -14.38
C LEU A 63 -4.17 17.27 -13.62
N ASN A 64 -4.15 17.93 -12.47
CA ASN A 64 -5.30 18.03 -11.57
C ASN A 64 -6.33 19.05 -12.07
N LYS A 65 -7.03 18.70 -13.15
CA LYS A 65 -8.36 19.27 -13.33
C LYS A 65 -9.26 18.73 -12.22
N THR A 66 -10.18 19.58 -11.74
CA THR A 66 -11.20 19.18 -10.76
C THR A 66 -11.89 17.90 -11.27
N SER A 67 -11.87 16.86 -10.47
CA SER A 67 -12.56 15.62 -10.81
C SER A 67 -14.07 15.80 -10.69
N PHE A 68 -14.85 15.13 -11.55
CA PHE A 68 -16.31 15.03 -11.37
C PHE A 68 -16.68 14.18 -10.14
N ASP A 69 -15.75 13.36 -9.63
CA ASP A 69 -15.95 12.58 -8.41
C ASP A 69 -15.57 13.40 -7.17
N PRO A 70 -16.54 13.79 -6.33
CA PRO A 70 -16.28 14.56 -5.11
C PRO A 70 -15.34 13.84 -4.15
N MET A 71 -15.35 12.51 -4.12
CA MET A 71 -14.48 11.71 -3.25
C MET A 71 -13.00 11.89 -3.62
N ILE A 72 -12.70 11.94 -4.91
CA ILE A 72 -11.32 12.19 -5.38
C ILE A 72 -10.86 13.60 -5.00
N ASN A 73 -11.71 14.59 -5.15
CA ASN A 73 -11.38 15.97 -4.77
C ASN A 73 -11.15 16.10 -3.25
N PHE A 74 -11.97 15.42 -2.44
CA PHE A 74 -11.80 15.37 -0.99
C PHE A 74 -10.47 14.70 -0.59
N GLU A 75 -10.15 13.55 -1.17
CA GLU A 75 -8.89 12.84 -0.89
C GLU A 75 -7.67 13.67 -1.31
N ARG A 76 -7.72 14.39 -2.43
CA ARG A 76 -6.66 15.33 -2.84
C ARG A 76 -6.48 16.46 -1.84
N ALA A 77 -7.58 17.04 -1.37
CA ALA A 77 -7.54 18.10 -0.34
C ALA A 77 -6.94 17.56 0.96
N ARG A 78 -7.34 16.35 1.38
CA ARG A 78 -6.82 15.67 2.57
C ARG A 78 -5.31 15.42 2.49
N VAL A 79 -4.85 14.90 1.36
CA VAL A 79 -3.42 14.61 1.14
C VAL A 79 -2.57 15.88 1.15
N ASN A 80 -3.07 16.99 0.59
CA ASN A 80 -2.35 18.26 0.54
C ASN A 80 -2.53 19.12 1.82
N TYR A 81 -3.38 18.69 2.75
CA TYR A 81 -3.65 19.44 3.98
C TYR A 81 -2.37 19.61 4.81
N GLY A 82 -2.08 20.85 5.22
CA GLY A 82 -0.90 21.20 6.00
C GLY A 82 0.41 21.34 5.20
N ALA A 83 0.39 21.19 3.87
CA ALA A 83 1.54 21.52 3.03
C ALA A 83 1.63 23.04 2.84
N LEU A 84 2.54 23.70 3.54
CA LEU A 84 2.66 25.16 3.59
C LEU A 84 3.46 25.72 2.41
N ASN A 85 4.46 24.98 1.93
CA ASN A 85 5.37 25.45 0.88
C ASN A 85 5.37 24.50 -0.34
N GLY A 86 6.05 24.94 -1.43
CA GLY A 86 6.12 24.19 -2.67
C GLY A 86 6.87 22.86 -2.54
N TYR A 87 7.88 22.79 -1.68
CA TYR A 87 8.64 21.57 -1.43
C TYR A 87 7.77 20.50 -0.76
N GLU A 88 7.04 20.86 0.29
CA GLU A 88 6.13 19.96 0.98
C GLU A 88 5.00 19.46 0.06
N ARG A 89 4.48 20.33 -0.83
CA ARG A 89 3.49 19.93 -1.83
C ARG A 89 4.09 18.93 -2.82
N ARG A 90 5.31 19.21 -3.32
CA ARG A 90 6.01 18.34 -4.27
C ARG A 90 6.27 16.94 -3.68
N ALA A 91 6.60 16.85 -2.39
CA ALA A 91 6.77 15.58 -1.69
C ALA A 91 5.49 14.74 -1.63
N ARG A 92 4.31 15.36 -1.84
CA ARG A 92 3.01 14.69 -1.83
C ARG A 92 2.44 14.44 -3.23
N TYR A 93 3.16 14.82 -4.29
CA TYR A 93 2.74 14.52 -5.66
C TYR A 93 2.99 13.06 -5.97
N GLY A 94 2.02 12.43 -6.64
CA GLY A 94 2.10 11.05 -7.07
C GLY A 94 0.79 10.29 -6.99
N HIS A 95 0.91 8.98 -7.05
CA HIS A 95 -0.21 8.06 -7.02
C HIS A 95 -0.45 7.52 -5.61
N TYR A 96 -1.71 7.45 -5.25
CA TYR A 96 -2.22 6.86 -4.02
C TYR A 96 -3.17 5.72 -4.37
N PHE A 97 -2.94 4.56 -3.77
CA PHE A 97 -3.70 3.33 -4.02
C PHE A 97 -4.34 2.86 -2.73
N LYS A 98 -5.65 2.57 -2.77
CA LYS A 98 -6.40 1.95 -1.69
C LYS A 98 -7.09 0.70 -2.21
N PHE A 99 -6.78 -0.44 -1.63
CA PHE A 99 -7.35 -1.73 -1.98
C PHE A 99 -8.17 -2.27 -0.84
N PHE A 100 -9.44 -2.54 -1.10
CA PHE A 100 -10.35 -3.12 -0.13
C PHE A 100 -10.49 -4.61 -0.41
N TRP A 101 -10.15 -5.42 0.57
CA TRP A 101 -10.20 -6.87 0.45
C TRP A 101 -10.78 -7.52 1.70
N ARG A 102 -11.17 -8.77 1.58
CA ARG A 102 -11.77 -9.55 2.65
C ARG A 102 -11.14 -10.93 2.72
N SER A 103 -10.91 -11.41 3.94
CA SER A 103 -10.59 -12.78 4.26
C SER A 103 -11.76 -13.41 5.01
N SER A 104 -12.29 -14.53 4.53
CA SER A 104 -13.35 -15.29 5.19
C SER A 104 -12.82 -16.25 6.26
N ARG A 105 -11.54 -16.66 6.15
CA ARG A 105 -10.82 -17.49 7.12
C ARG A 105 -9.62 -16.74 7.71
N LYS A 106 -9.14 -17.19 8.86
CA LYS A 106 -7.95 -16.67 9.51
C LYS A 106 -6.70 -17.16 8.79
N ALA A 107 -5.81 -16.27 8.42
CA ALA A 107 -4.57 -16.60 7.71
C ALA A 107 -3.51 -15.49 7.91
N ASP A 108 -2.24 -15.88 7.80
CA ASP A 108 -1.12 -14.94 7.68
C ASP A 108 -0.90 -14.62 6.20
N LEU A 109 -1.08 -13.36 5.84
CA LEU A 109 -1.03 -12.91 4.46
C LEU A 109 0.08 -11.87 4.27
N THR A 110 0.82 -11.99 3.17
CA THR A 110 1.63 -10.90 2.66
C THR A 110 0.83 -10.18 1.57
N VAL A 111 0.62 -8.89 1.75
CA VAL A 111 0.03 -8.02 0.74
C VAL A 111 1.17 -7.40 -0.04
N ARG A 112 1.30 -7.71 -1.33
CA ARG A 112 2.34 -7.20 -2.21
C ARG A 112 1.71 -6.37 -3.30
N PHE A 113 2.19 -5.14 -3.44
CA PHE A 113 1.85 -4.21 -4.50
C PHE A 113 3.02 -4.12 -5.47
N GLU A 114 2.80 -4.45 -6.74
CA GLU A 114 3.78 -4.38 -7.81
C GLU A 114 3.34 -3.34 -8.82
N TYR A 115 4.28 -2.54 -9.33
CA TYR A 115 3.97 -1.46 -10.25
C TYR A 115 5.13 -1.18 -11.22
N ARG A 116 4.78 -0.57 -12.34
CA ARG A 116 5.72 -0.08 -13.36
C ARG A 116 5.54 1.42 -13.51
N GLN A 117 6.66 2.14 -13.63
CA GLN A 117 6.66 3.59 -13.83
C GLN A 117 7.14 3.96 -15.24
N GLN A 118 6.64 5.08 -15.72
CA GLN A 118 6.80 5.51 -17.09
C GLN A 118 8.28 5.59 -17.53
N ASN A 119 9.14 6.15 -16.68
CA ASN A 119 10.54 6.39 -17.00
C ASN A 119 11.41 5.12 -16.82
N LEU A 120 10.91 4.11 -16.13
CA LEU A 120 11.61 2.84 -15.89
C LEU A 120 11.20 1.73 -16.87
N GLY A 121 10.28 2.00 -17.78
CA GLY A 121 9.83 1.05 -18.80
C GLY A 121 9.24 -0.24 -18.20
N ALA A 122 9.85 -1.39 -18.53
CA ALA A 122 9.37 -2.70 -18.07
C ALA A 122 9.82 -3.09 -16.66
N PHE A 123 10.62 -2.26 -16.00
CA PHE A 123 11.11 -2.57 -14.65
C PHE A 123 9.94 -2.59 -13.65
N VAL A 124 9.83 -3.67 -12.89
CA VAL A 124 8.79 -3.87 -11.88
C VAL A 124 9.36 -3.55 -10.50
N GLN A 125 8.77 -2.58 -9.87
CA GLN A 125 9.01 -2.27 -8.46
C GLN A 125 7.95 -2.95 -7.60
N ALA A 126 8.26 -3.23 -6.33
CA ALA A 126 7.31 -3.82 -5.42
C ALA A 126 7.43 -3.27 -4.00
N LYS A 127 6.28 -3.15 -3.33
CA LYS A 127 6.16 -2.85 -1.90
C LYS A 127 5.32 -3.94 -1.25
N GLU A 128 5.71 -4.39 -0.06
CA GLU A 128 4.93 -5.41 0.66
C GLU A 128 4.90 -5.18 2.16
N TYR A 129 3.90 -5.76 2.80
CA TYR A 129 3.82 -5.88 4.26
C TYR A 129 3.03 -7.14 4.64
N VAL A 130 3.20 -7.58 5.87
CA VAL A 130 2.57 -8.81 6.39
C VAL A 130 1.40 -8.44 7.30
N VAL A 131 0.27 -9.12 7.09
CA VAL A 131 -0.90 -9.06 7.95
C VAL A 131 -1.06 -10.41 8.62
N LYS A 132 -0.81 -10.47 9.92
CA LYS A 132 -0.98 -11.69 10.71
C LYS A 132 -2.44 -11.89 11.08
N ASP A 133 -2.85 -13.16 11.14
CA ASP A 133 -4.18 -13.55 11.60
C ASP A 133 -5.33 -12.83 10.86
N ALA A 134 -5.17 -12.53 9.59
CA ALA A 134 -6.12 -11.77 8.81
C ALA A 134 -7.47 -12.48 8.72
N LYS A 135 -8.54 -11.87 9.27
CA LYS A 135 -9.92 -12.31 9.15
C LYS A 135 -10.86 -11.11 9.12
N GLY A 136 -11.78 -11.09 8.18
CA GLY A 136 -12.71 -9.96 8.02
C GLY A 136 -12.32 -9.02 6.89
N SER A 137 -12.67 -7.74 7.00
CA SER A 137 -12.46 -6.72 5.99
C SER A 137 -11.25 -5.86 6.31
N PHE A 138 -10.43 -5.61 5.29
CA PHE A 138 -9.19 -4.83 5.37
C PHE A 138 -9.16 -3.76 4.29
N MET A 139 -8.39 -2.70 4.56
CA MET A 139 -8.02 -1.70 3.58
C MET A 139 -6.50 -1.59 3.57
N SER A 140 -5.91 -1.78 2.40
CA SER A 140 -4.47 -1.67 2.16
C SER A 140 -4.18 -0.37 1.44
N GLU A 141 -3.24 0.41 1.94
CA GLU A 141 -2.80 1.64 1.32
C GLU A 141 -1.36 1.51 0.84
N PHE A 142 -1.10 1.96 -0.39
CA PHE A 142 0.22 2.12 -0.97
C PHE A 142 0.29 3.46 -1.67
N ASP A 143 1.47 4.04 -1.68
CA ASP A 143 1.73 5.28 -2.38
C ASP A 143 3.00 5.16 -3.24
N VAL A 144 3.06 5.97 -4.30
CA VAL A 144 4.23 6.20 -5.14
C VAL A 144 4.31 7.70 -5.33
N ILE A 145 5.01 8.38 -4.40
CA ILE A 145 4.97 9.82 -4.24
C ILE A 145 6.38 10.44 -4.11
N GLY A 146 6.44 11.76 -4.12
CA GLY A 146 7.66 12.52 -3.88
C GLY A 146 8.70 12.26 -4.95
N ASP A 147 9.95 12.04 -4.55
CA ASP A 147 11.06 11.84 -5.48
C ASP A 147 10.86 10.61 -6.36
N GLN A 148 10.31 9.52 -5.81
CA GLN A 148 9.99 8.33 -6.59
C GLN A 148 9.01 8.62 -7.74
N TYR A 149 8.01 9.48 -7.53
CA TYR A 149 7.11 9.90 -8.58
C TYR A 149 7.74 10.93 -9.52
N ASN A 150 8.46 11.90 -8.96
CA ASN A 150 9.03 13.01 -9.74
C ASN A 150 10.15 12.56 -10.68
N GLU A 151 10.95 11.57 -10.29
CA GLU A 151 12.09 11.04 -11.05
C GLU A 151 11.67 9.91 -11.99
N ASP A 152 10.94 8.92 -11.46
CA ASP A 152 10.57 7.70 -12.19
C ASP A 152 9.27 7.85 -13.00
N GLY A 153 8.52 8.94 -12.77
CA GLY A 153 7.31 9.25 -13.50
C GLY A 153 6.06 8.52 -12.97
N LYS A 154 5.00 8.58 -13.77
CA LYS A 154 3.69 8.02 -13.40
C LYS A 154 3.71 6.51 -13.36
N VAL A 155 2.89 5.94 -12.47
CA VAL A 155 2.58 4.50 -12.51
C VAL A 155 1.72 4.22 -13.74
N CYS A 156 2.24 3.38 -14.65
CA CYS A 156 1.58 2.99 -15.89
C CYS A 156 0.75 1.72 -15.72
N GLY A 157 1.23 0.79 -14.94
CA GLY A 157 0.55 -0.47 -14.65
C GLY A 157 0.82 -0.91 -13.22
N TRP A 158 -0.13 -1.60 -12.62
CA TRP A 158 0.00 -2.10 -11.26
C TRP A 158 -0.79 -3.40 -11.06
N ARG A 159 -0.34 -4.21 -10.10
CA ARG A 159 -1.11 -5.31 -9.54
C ARG A 159 -0.91 -5.42 -8.04
N VAL A 160 -1.88 -5.94 -7.35
CA VAL A 160 -1.82 -6.25 -5.92
C VAL A 160 -2.12 -7.73 -5.69
N LEU A 161 -1.30 -8.36 -4.88
CA LEU A 161 -1.31 -9.78 -4.59
C LEU A 161 -1.57 -10.01 -3.12
N LEU A 162 -2.43 -10.99 -2.80
CA LEU A 162 -2.50 -11.60 -1.49
C LEU A 162 -1.73 -12.91 -1.56
N ILE A 163 -0.74 -13.06 -0.72
CA ILE A 163 0.20 -14.20 -0.74
C ILE A 163 0.09 -14.94 0.59
N GLU A 164 -0.17 -16.22 0.54
CA GLU A 164 -0.16 -17.15 1.67
C GLU A 164 0.81 -18.29 1.40
N ASN A 165 1.72 -18.55 2.34
CA ASN A 165 2.70 -19.64 2.24
C ASN A 165 3.46 -19.66 0.88
N GLY A 166 3.82 -18.48 0.37
CA GLY A 166 4.55 -18.34 -0.90
C GLY A 166 3.72 -18.58 -2.16
N LYS A 167 2.39 -18.63 -2.07
CA LYS A 167 1.46 -18.77 -3.19
C LYS A 167 0.54 -17.56 -3.28
N VAL A 168 0.22 -17.15 -4.50
CA VAL A 168 -0.75 -16.05 -4.74
C VAL A 168 -2.15 -16.62 -4.59
N VAL A 169 -2.86 -16.20 -3.52
CA VAL A 169 -4.23 -16.64 -3.21
C VAL A 169 -5.29 -15.63 -3.61
N GLY A 170 -4.89 -14.38 -3.83
CA GLY A 170 -5.78 -13.32 -4.35
C GLY A 170 -5.01 -12.36 -5.24
N LEU A 171 -5.65 -11.90 -6.31
CA LEU A 171 -5.04 -11.02 -7.32
C LEU A 171 -6.03 -9.93 -7.73
N ASN A 172 -5.54 -8.70 -7.85
CA ASN A 172 -6.21 -7.62 -8.56
C ASN A 172 -5.17 -6.81 -9.34
N GLN A 173 -5.51 -6.38 -10.56
CA GLN A 173 -4.56 -5.69 -11.42
C GLN A 173 -5.22 -4.63 -12.30
N SER A 174 -4.43 -3.67 -12.74
CA SER A 174 -4.84 -2.69 -13.74
C SER A 174 -4.93 -3.33 -15.13
N PHE A 175 -5.74 -2.74 -16.00
CA PHE A 175 -5.87 -3.18 -17.40
C PHE A 175 -4.51 -3.18 -18.14
N LEU A 176 -3.62 -2.25 -17.80
CA LEU A 176 -2.32 -2.08 -18.46
C LEU A 176 -1.20 -2.94 -17.85
N TRP A 177 -1.51 -3.86 -16.97
CA TRP A 177 -0.51 -4.73 -16.35
C TRP A 177 -0.02 -5.85 -17.31
N ASN A 178 -0.75 -6.17 -18.35
CA ASN A 178 -0.45 -7.25 -19.31
C ASN A 178 0.88 -7.07 -20.03
#